data_fe4ca173e6974f575eaedb13ec926253
#
_entry.id   fe4ca173e6974f575eaedb13ec926253
#
_cell.length_a   1.000
_cell.length_b   1.000
_cell.length_c   1.000
_cell.angle_alpha   90.00
_cell.angle_beta   90.00
_cell.angle_gamma   90.00
#
_symmetry.space_group_name_H-M   'P 1'
#
loop_
_entity.id
_entity.type
_entity.pdbx_description
1 polymer ?
#
loop_
_entity_poly.entity_id
_entity_poly.type
_entity_poly.pdbx_seq_one_letter_code
_entity_poly.pdbx_strand_id
1 'polypeptide(L)'
;MSNRFYTKQARFPGIKPHGLIAIAVLLISACTAIPDQASDQSGEMKTGAEQTLPIEKGEQETANEIAQKTKPVRPKIELSEDILYKLLVAEIAGHREQLDISVDNYLDLARETRDPEIISRATRVAIYARNDAAAKEAAELWTEVDPGNSDAHQVLTVMAVREGNTAKALEHLEVILKSSGREAELSQQLWMVANLLSREKDKVQVKSILEELMAGHQDDPEILFAYAQVLTRLAELPKAREVLERVLVLAPENDNAAMAYVAVLNQQGHEDQSLTWLKKTLRKKEDNFNLRIFYARMLTDLKRFEEARSQFEILAEQDPINSDVLFSLGLLYLQANRLDDAESYFIRLSETKSHVDDASYYLGRISEERADLKKAGDWYRGVSSGNNYFDAQMRIGLLLGKQNKLEEARAHLAKIKTQSDQEKDILIQAEAEMLSEAKRYQDAMVVYDKALQDRHDADLLYSRAMLAEKMDRLDILEKDLRTILEKDPGNSQALNALGYTLADRTDRYDEAYELIKQALEISPNDYYVLDSMGWILYRQGRLDEAIEFLNKALAERNDPEIAAHLGEVLWVKGDKKAAQAVWDTALKQTPDDDKLRKVINRLNP
;
A
#
# COMPACT_ATOMS: atom_id res chain seq x y z
N MET A 1 25.48 -36.03 -6.81
CA MET A 1 26.02 -35.20 -5.74
C MET A 1 25.62 -33.73 -5.89
N SER A 2 24.49 -33.51 -6.45
CA SER A 2 23.95 -32.18 -6.64
C SER A 2 22.57 -32.18 -6.02
N ASN A 3 22.32 -31.45 -4.93
CA ASN A 3 20.94 -31.39 -4.42
C ASN A 3 20.69 -30.29 -3.41
N ARG A 4 21.29 -29.11 -3.52
CA ARG A 4 20.88 -27.97 -2.64
C ARG A 4 21.30 -26.57 -3.13
N PHE A 5 21.53 -26.35 -4.41
CA PHE A 5 21.87 -25.00 -4.89
C PHE A 5 20.74 -23.98 -4.72
N TYR A 6 19.49 -24.44 -4.68
CA TYR A 6 18.32 -23.56 -4.72
C TYR A 6 17.40 -23.60 -3.50
N THR A 7 17.68 -24.45 -2.50
CA THR A 7 16.79 -24.60 -1.35
C THR A 7 16.84 -23.48 -0.30
N LYS A 8 17.71 -22.48 -0.44
CA LYS A 8 17.67 -21.27 0.42
C LYS A 8 16.99 -20.08 -0.23
N GLN A 9 16.68 -20.11 -1.51
CA GLN A 9 15.85 -19.07 -2.15
C GLN A 9 14.39 -19.46 -2.34
N ALA A 10 14.02 -20.71 -2.18
CA ALA A 10 12.62 -21.11 -2.00
C ALA A 10 12.11 -20.77 -0.57
N ARG A 11 12.55 -19.66 -0.01
CA ARG A 11 11.72 -18.86 0.88
C ARG A 11 10.77 -18.14 -0.04
N PHE A 12 9.50 -18.51 0.00
CA PHE A 12 8.38 -17.99 -0.75
C PHE A 12 8.71 -16.69 -1.48
N PRO A 13 8.46 -16.55 -2.80
CA PRO A 13 8.54 -15.27 -3.48
C PRO A 13 7.40 -14.39 -2.94
N GLY A 14 7.60 -13.75 -1.85
CA GLY A 14 6.61 -12.95 -1.10
C GLY A 14 7.11 -12.58 0.28
N ILE A 15 8.13 -13.27 0.79
CA ILE A 15 8.68 -12.98 2.11
C ILE A 15 10.21 -12.81 1.98
N LYS A 16 10.62 -11.77 1.23
CA LYS A 16 11.94 -11.16 1.45
C LYS A 16 11.92 -10.57 2.86
N PRO A 17 13.05 -10.50 3.59
CA PRO A 17 13.15 -9.70 4.82
C PRO A 17 12.76 -8.22 4.59
N HIS A 18 12.59 -7.79 3.33
CA HIS A 18 12.02 -6.51 2.92
C HIS A 18 10.48 -6.43 3.06
N GLY A 19 9.77 -7.53 3.32
CA GLY A 19 8.33 -7.53 3.57
C GLY A 19 7.94 -6.86 4.90
N LEU A 20 8.82 -6.80 5.88
CA LEU A 20 8.63 -6.00 7.10
C LEU A 20 8.71 -4.49 6.82
N ILE A 21 9.51 -4.07 5.83
CA ILE A 21 9.62 -2.66 5.41
C ILE A 21 8.40 -2.24 4.57
N ALA A 22 7.82 -3.15 3.77
CA ALA A 22 6.61 -2.86 2.98
C ALA A 22 5.35 -2.71 3.84
N ILE A 23 5.30 -3.31 5.03
CA ILE A 23 4.16 -3.17 5.96
C ILE A 23 4.18 -1.81 6.67
N ALA A 24 5.36 -1.24 6.95
CA ALA A 24 5.47 0.15 7.41
C ALA A 24 4.95 1.15 6.36
N VAL A 25 5.15 0.85 5.06
CA VAL A 25 4.65 1.66 3.93
C VAL A 25 3.11 1.60 3.78
N LEU A 26 2.44 0.50 4.14
CA LEU A 26 0.96 0.39 4.10
C LEU A 26 0.26 1.24 5.17
N LEU A 27 0.91 1.55 6.29
CA LEU A 27 0.40 2.51 7.27
C LEU A 27 0.43 3.98 6.74
N ILE A 28 1.22 4.25 5.68
CA ILE A 28 1.43 5.59 5.11
C ILE A 28 0.33 5.98 4.13
N SER A 29 -0.21 5.04 3.37
CA SER A 29 -1.27 5.34 2.37
C SER A 29 -2.60 5.79 2.99
N ALA A 30 -2.79 5.58 4.30
CA ALA A 30 -3.98 6.06 5.01
C ALA A 30 -3.90 7.54 5.44
N CYS A 31 -2.71 8.19 5.36
CA CYS A 31 -2.55 9.59 5.79
C CYS A 31 -2.74 10.62 4.67
N THR A 32 -2.89 10.23 3.41
CA THR A 32 -3.23 11.14 2.29
C THR A 32 -4.69 11.07 1.86
N ALA A 33 -5.48 10.15 2.41
CA ALA A 33 -6.91 10.06 2.20
C ALA A 33 -7.63 10.71 3.39
N ILE A 34 -7.99 11.98 3.26
CA ILE A 34 -9.14 12.54 3.96
C ILE A 34 -10.33 11.67 3.55
N PRO A 35 -11.13 11.11 4.48
CA PRO A 35 -12.14 10.13 4.13
C PRO A 35 -13.16 10.73 3.17
N ASP A 36 -13.21 10.16 1.99
CA ASP A 36 -14.31 10.35 1.04
C ASP A 36 -15.49 9.50 1.55
N GLN A 37 -16.23 10.02 2.53
CA GLN A 37 -17.49 9.42 2.94
C GLN A 37 -18.62 10.02 2.12
N ALA A 38 -18.80 9.49 0.92
CA ALA A 38 -20.07 9.50 0.20
C ALA A 38 -20.09 8.36 -0.81
N SER A 39 -20.48 7.17 -0.41
CA SER A 39 -21.10 6.20 -1.30
C SER A 39 -21.97 5.22 -0.52
N ASP A 40 -23.26 5.37 -0.75
CA ASP A 40 -24.28 4.33 -0.95
C ASP A 40 -24.21 3.07 -0.07
N GLN A 41 -25.13 3.01 0.94
CA GLN A 41 -25.68 1.76 1.42
C GLN A 41 -27.21 1.88 1.55
N SER A 42 -27.90 1.46 0.51
CA SER A 42 -29.29 1.01 0.60
C SER A 42 -29.28 -0.45 1.08
N GLY A 43 -29.53 -0.67 2.35
CA GLY A 43 -29.69 -1.98 2.96
C GLY A 43 -30.72 -1.90 4.08
N GLU A 44 -31.84 -2.60 3.90
CA GLU A 44 -33.00 -2.66 4.80
C GLU A 44 -32.62 -2.95 6.27
N MET A 45 -33.09 -2.10 7.15
CA MET A 45 -32.93 -2.27 8.60
C MET A 45 -34.21 -2.87 9.21
N LYS A 46 -34.11 -4.07 9.75
CA LYS A 46 -35.12 -4.65 10.63
C LYS A 46 -34.97 -4.10 12.05
N THR A 47 -36.09 -3.67 12.57
CA THR A 47 -36.33 -3.05 13.87
C THR A 47 -35.91 -3.92 15.07
N GLY A 48 -35.22 -3.35 16.03
CA GLY A 48 -34.98 -3.86 17.37
C GLY A 48 -34.85 -2.72 18.39
N ALA A 49 -35.62 -2.79 19.47
CA ALA A 49 -36.09 -1.81 20.42
C ALA A 49 -35.04 -0.84 21.04
N GLU A 50 -35.46 0.42 21.12
CA GLU A 50 -34.87 1.55 21.83
C GLU A 50 -34.81 1.36 23.36
N GLN A 51 -33.68 1.76 23.95
CA GLN A 51 -33.65 2.29 25.31
C GLN A 51 -33.15 3.74 25.26
N THR A 52 -34.06 4.67 25.37
CA THR A 52 -33.82 6.11 25.42
C THR A 52 -33.54 6.57 26.86
N LEU A 53 -32.42 7.30 27.04
CA LEU A 53 -32.19 8.19 28.19
C LEU A 53 -32.88 9.55 27.92
N PRO A 54 -33.44 10.26 28.93
CA PRO A 54 -34.23 11.46 28.71
C PRO A 54 -33.34 12.67 28.44
N ILE A 55 -33.51 13.28 27.27
CA ILE A 55 -32.98 14.60 26.92
C ILE A 55 -34.09 15.64 27.20
N GLU A 56 -33.73 16.73 27.87
CA GLU A 56 -34.62 17.79 28.26
C GLU A 56 -35.35 18.41 27.06
N LYS A 57 -36.69 18.53 27.19
CA LYS A 57 -37.61 18.97 26.12
C LYS A 57 -37.40 20.43 25.63
N GLY A 58 -36.55 21.23 26.29
CA GLY A 58 -36.33 22.63 25.91
C GLY A 58 -35.39 22.88 24.74
N GLU A 59 -34.41 22.01 24.52
CA GLU A 59 -33.41 22.21 23.44
C GLU A 59 -33.85 21.64 22.07
N GLN A 60 -34.77 20.67 22.05
CA GLN A 60 -35.31 20.14 20.80
C GLN A 60 -36.34 21.05 20.11
N GLU A 61 -37.07 21.89 20.86
CA GLU A 61 -38.01 22.85 20.27
C GLU A 61 -37.29 24.00 19.58
N THR A 62 -36.20 24.51 20.16
CA THR A 62 -35.38 25.59 19.54
C THR A 62 -34.60 25.12 18.32
N ALA A 63 -34.07 23.91 18.32
CA ALA A 63 -33.35 23.34 17.15
C ALA A 63 -34.30 23.05 15.98
N ASN A 64 -35.55 22.60 16.27
CA ASN A 64 -36.56 22.38 15.25
C ASN A 64 -37.17 23.67 14.70
N GLU A 65 -37.30 24.74 15.52
CA GLU A 65 -37.75 26.04 15.04
C GLU A 65 -36.71 26.76 14.17
N ILE A 66 -35.42 26.61 14.48
CA ILE A 66 -34.32 27.16 13.65
C ILE A 66 -34.19 26.38 12.34
N ALA A 67 -34.32 25.03 12.36
CA ALA A 67 -34.29 24.20 11.15
C ALA A 67 -35.52 24.42 10.24
N GLN A 68 -36.65 24.86 10.76
CA GLN A 68 -37.84 25.19 9.97
C GLN A 68 -37.78 26.60 9.32
N LYS A 69 -36.95 27.52 9.84
CA LYS A 69 -36.82 28.88 9.29
C LYS A 69 -35.87 28.99 8.08
N THR A 70 -35.14 27.94 7.71
CA THR A 70 -34.11 27.99 6.65
C THR A 70 -34.44 27.17 5.42
N LYS A 71 -35.60 26.48 5.34
CA LYS A 71 -35.97 25.81 4.10
C LYS A 71 -36.62 26.78 3.13
N PRO A 72 -36.09 26.89 1.87
CA PRO A 72 -36.74 27.72 0.87
C PRO A 72 -38.18 27.28 0.66
N VAL A 73 -39.10 28.26 0.57
CA VAL A 73 -40.53 28.01 0.36
C VAL A 73 -40.71 27.36 -1.02
N ARG A 74 -41.15 26.11 -1.04
CA ARG A 74 -41.46 25.43 -2.30
C ARG A 74 -42.66 26.11 -2.95
N PRO A 75 -42.56 26.50 -4.24
CA PRO A 75 -43.70 27.02 -4.96
C PRO A 75 -44.78 25.91 -5.12
N LYS A 76 -46.04 26.26 -4.84
CA LYS A 76 -47.15 25.35 -5.12
C LYS A 76 -47.51 25.44 -6.60
N ILE A 77 -46.93 24.52 -7.39
CA ILE A 77 -47.17 24.43 -8.81
C ILE A 77 -48.02 23.19 -9.08
N GLU A 78 -49.05 23.35 -9.92
CA GLU A 78 -49.83 22.19 -10.39
C GLU A 78 -48.96 21.37 -11.38
N LEU A 79 -48.93 20.06 -11.19
CA LEU A 79 -48.24 19.16 -12.07
C LEU A 79 -48.98 19.09 -13.43
N SER A 80 -48.57 19.89 -14.39
CA SER A 80 -49.09 19.84 -15.76
C SER A 80 -48.53 18.64 -16.55
N GLU A 81 -49.20 18.26 -17.62
CA GLU A 81 -48.72 17.19 -18.53
C GLU A 81 -47.34 17.55 -19.11
N ASP A 82 -47.10 18.83 -19.41
CA ASP A 82 -45.84 19.32 -19.93
C ASP A 82 -44.69 19.21 -18.92
N ILE A 83 -44.93 19.63 -17.68
CA ILE A 83 -43.93 19.50 -16.58
C ILE A 83 -43.58 18.02 -16.38
N LEU A 84 -44.59 17.14 -16.34
CA LEU A 84 -44.35 15.70 -16.15
C LEU A 84 -43.57 15.12 -17.34
N TYR A 85 -43.93 15.51 -18.57
CA TYR A 85 -43.24 15.05 -19.78
C TYR A 85 -41.76 15.48 -19.77
N LYS A 86 -41.48 16.77 -19.56
CA LYS A 86 -40.09 17.28 -19.48
C LYS A 86 -39.27 16.56 -18.38
N LEU A 87 -39.88 16.33 -17.22
CA LEU A 87 -39.19 15.63 -16.11
C LEU A 87 -38.83 14.19 -16.50
N LEU A 88 -39.77 13.45 -17.11
CA LEU A 88 -39.51 12.10 -17.57
C LEU A 88 -38.48 12.05 -18.68
N VAL A 89 -38.53 12.99 -19.63
CA VAL A 89 -37.55 13.07 -20.70
C VAL A 89 -36.17 13.38 -20.14
N ALA A 90 -36.05 14.32 -19.19
CA ALA A 90 -34.80 14.68 -18.56
C ALA A 90 -34.16 13.49 -17.82
N GLU A 91 -34.94 12.76 -17.03
CA GLU A 91 -34.45 11.58 -16.28
C GLU A 91 -34.04 10.42 -17.22
N ILE A 92 -34.89 10.08 -18.20
CA ILE A 92 -34.61 9.01 -19.15
C ILE A 92 -33.38 9.36 -20.02
N ALA A 93 -33.27 10.61 -20.48
CA ALA A 93 -32.13 11.07 -21.25
C ALA A 93 -30.84 11.02 -20.41
N GLY A 94 -30.88 11.43 -19.14
CA GLY A 94 -29.77 11.31 -18.21
C GLY A 94 -29.29 9.87 -18.02
N HIS A 95 -30.20 8.93 -17.80
CA HIS A 95 -29.88 7.51 -17.71
C HIS A 95 -29.32 6.89 -19.01
N ARG A 96 -29.63 7.48 -20.15
CA ARG A 96 -29.14 7.05 -21.47
C ARG A 96 -27.91 7.81 -21.94
N GLU A 97 -27.28 8.59 -21.06
CA GLU A 97 -26.12 9.43 -21.38
C GLU A 97 -26.37 10.49 -22.46
N GLN A 98 -27.65 10.79 -22.75
CA GLN A 98 -28.05 11.87 -23.65
C GLN A 98 -28.11 13.20 -22.90
N LEU A 99 -26.92 13.65 -22.46
CA LEU A 99 -26.80 14.72 -21.47
C LEU A 99 -27.36 16.06 -21.97
N ASP A 100 -27.20 16.41 -23.23
CA ASP A 100 -27.73 17.66 -23.80
C ASP A 100 -29.26 17.74 -23.64
N ILE A 101 -29.97 16.65 -23.98
CA ILE A 101 -31.43 16.55 -23.84
C ILE A 101 -31.83 16.64 -22.35
N SER A 102 -31.07 16.01 -21.47
CA SER A 102 -31.32 16.07 -20.03
C SER A 102 -31.14 17.49 -19.50
N VAL A 103 -30.05 18.18 -19.89
CA VAL A 103 -29.75 19.55 -19.47
C VAL A 103 -30.85 20.52 -19.93
N ASP A 104 -31.23 20.47 -21.22
CA ASP A 104 -32.22 21.39 -21.76
C ASP A 104 -33.57 21.26 -21.04
N ASN A 105 -34.04 20.04 -20.84
CA ASN A 105 -35.32 19.81 -20.18
C ASN A 105 -35.28 20.17 -18.69
N TYR A 106 -34.18 19.88 -17.96
CA TYR A 106 -34.05 20.29 -16.59
C TYR A 106 -33.95 21.81 -16.44
N LEU A 107 -33.26 22.50 -17.35
CA LEU A 107 -33.14 23.94 -17.31
C LEU A 107 -34.48 24.62 -17.62
N ASP A 108 -35.26 24.11 -18.59
CA ASP A 108 -36.61 24.59 -18.87
C ASP A 108 -37.54 24.38 -17.65
N LEU A 109 -37.48 23.22 -17.02
CA LEU A 109 -38.22 22.96 -15.78
C LEU A 109 -37.81 23.91 -14.66
N ALA A 110 -36.50 24.19 -14.50
CA ALA A 110 -35.99 25.11 -13.49
C ALA A 110 -36.53 26.55 -13.70
N ARG A 111 -36.56 27.02 -14.97
CA ARG A 111 -37.14 28.33 -15.33
C ARG A 111 -38.65 28.41 -15.03
N GLU A 112 -39.37 27.34 -15.40
CA GLU A 112 -40.83 27.30 -15.27
C GLU A 112 -41.30 27.14 -13.85
N THR A 113 -40.67 26.20 -13.12
CA THR A 113 -41.16 25.83 -11.78
C THR A 113 -40.58 26.70 -10.65
N ARG A 114 -39.37 27.23 -10.83
CA ARG A 114 -38.62 27.89 -9.75
C ARG A 114 -38.51 27.04 -8.48
N ASP A 115 -38.62 25.71 -8.60
CA ASP A 115 -38.47 24.75 -7.50
C ASP A 115 -36.99 24.55 -7.17
N PRO A 116 -36.55 24.78 -5.92
CA PRO A 116 -35.15 24.66 -5.53
C PRO A 116 -34.54 23.27 -5.80
N GLU A 117 -35.33 22.19 -5.72
CA GLU A 117 -34.83 20.82 -5.97
C GLU A 117 -34.61 20.61 -7.48
N ILE A 118 -35.52 21.09 -8.31
CA ILE A 118 -35.37 21.04 -9.78
C ILE A 118 -34.19 21.89 -10.23
N ILE A 119 -34.04 23.10 -9.69
CA ILE A 119 -32.91 23.98 -9.99
C ILE A 119 -31.60 23.32 -9.57
N SER A 120 -31.52 22.75 -8.36
CA SER A 120 -30.34 22.00 -7.89
C SER A 120 -30.02 20.83 -8.82
N ARG A 121 -31.04 20.10 -9.29
CA ARG A 121 -30.87 18.99 -10.22
C ARG A 121 -30.37 19.48 -11.59
N ALA A 122 -30.95 20.54 -12.13
CA ALA A 122 -30.52 21.18 -13.38
C ALA A 122 -29.04 21.58 -13.30
N THR A 123 -28.65 22.24 -12.22
CA THR A 123 -27.28 22.68 -11.98
C THR A 123 -26.30 21.47 -11.99
N ARG A 124 -26.62 20.41 -11.25
CA ARG A 124 -25.77 19.20 -11.18
C ARG A 124 -25.65 18.47 -12.50
N VAL A 125 -26.75 18.35 -13.25
CA VAL A 125 -26.74 17.69 -14.57
C VAL A 125 -25.94 18.52 -15.58
N ALA A 126 -26.08 19.87 -15.56
CA ALA A 126 -25.30 20.75 -16.42
C ALA A 126 -23.78 20.69 -16.11
N ILE A 127 -23.38 20.62 -14.83
CA ILE A 127 -21.97 20.43 -14.44
C ILE A 127 -21.46 19.07 -14.94
N TYR A 128 -22.22 18.00 -14.76
CA TYR A 128 -21.86 16.66 -15.23
C TYR A 128 -21.70 16.62 -16.74
N ALA A 129 -22.60 17.29 -17.46
CA ALA A 129 -22.56 17.42 -18.92
C ALA A 129 -21.44 18.37 -19.41
N ARG A 130 -20.72 19.04 -18.52
CA ARG A 130 -19.72 20.08 -18.81
C ARG A 130 -20.30 21.23 -19.65
N ASN A 131 -21.57 21.55 -19.45
CA ASN A 131 -22.24 22.68 -20.09
C ASN A 131 -22.19 23.88 -19.13
N ASP A 132 -21.11 24.65 -19.22
CA ASP A 132 -20.84 25.77 -18.33
C ASP A 132 -21.93 26.87 -18.41
N ALA A 133 -22.50 27.12 -19.62
CA ALA A 133 -23.56 28.10 -19.80
C ALA A 133 -24.84 27.70 -19.05
N ALA A 134 -25.28 26.46 -19.20
CA ALA A 134 -26.46 25.94 -18.51
C ALA A 134 -26.24 25.84 -16.99
N ALA A 135 -25.04 25.44 -16.56
CA ALA A 135 -24.69 25.38 -15.15
C ALA A 135 -24.73 26.77 -14.49
N LYS A 136 -24.21 27.79 -15.18
CA LYS A 136 -24.25 29.18 -14.71
C LYS A 136 -25.69 29.66 -14.61
N GLU A 137 -26.50 29.51 -15.67
CA GLU A 137 -27.90 29.95 -15.68
C GLU A 137 -28.71 29.26 -14.57
N ALA A 138 -28.58 27.96 -14.42
CA ALA A 138 -29.27 27.23 -13.37
C ALA A 138 -28.85 27.72 -11.96
N ALA A 139 -27.56 27.99 -11.74
CA ALA A 139 -27.06 28.53 -10.47
C ALA A 139 -27.52 29.97 -10.21
N GLU A 140 -27.62 30.83 -11.24
CA GLU A 140 -28.21 32.17 -11.16
C GLU A 140 -29.68 32.08 -10.76
N LEU A 141 -30.47 31.21 -11.38
CA LEU A 141 -31.84 30.93 -10.97
C LEU A 141 -31.94 30.46 -9.52
N TRP A 142 -30.94 29.65 -9.07
CA TRP A 142 -30.91 29.16 -7.69
C TRP A 142 -30.70 30.29 -6.70
N THR A 143 -29.81 31.23 -6.99
CA THR A 143 -29.58 32.40 -6.14
C THR A 143 -30.77 33.41 -6.13
N GLU A 144 -31.61 33.44 -7.20
CA GLU A 144 -32.85 34.20 -7.19
C GLU A 144 -33.90 33.64 -6.23
N VAL A 145 -33.95 32.31 -6.08
CA VAL A 145 -34.91 31.63 -5.18
C VAL A 145 -34.36 31.50 -3.77
N ASP A 146 -33.06 31.31 -3.62
CA ASP A 146 -32.36 31.17 -2.33
C ASP A 146 -31.03 31.95 -2.39
N PRO A 147 -31.07 33.25 -2.08
CA PRO A 147 -29.89 34.14 -2.21
C PRO A 147 -28.71 33.80 -1.31
N GLY A 148 -28.90 32.95 -0.32
CA GLY A 148 -27.83 32.49 0.59
C GLY A 148 -27.35 31.09 0.30
N ASN A 149 -27.76 30.47 -0.82
CA ASN A 149 -27.44 29.10 -1.13
C ASN A 149 -25.96 28.90 -1.46
N SER A 150 -25.24 28.24 -0.55
CA SER A 150 -23.80 28.03 -0.68
C SER A 150 -23.43 27.24 -1.94
N ASP A 151 -24.19 26.19 -2.31
CA ASP A 151 -23.91 25.34 -3.49
C ASP A 151 -24.03 26.16 -4.78
N ALA A 152 -25.08 27.02 -4.88
CA ALA A 152 -25.25 27.91 -6.04
C ALA A 152 -24.07 28.88 -6.17
N HIS A 153 -23.65 29.49 -5.06
CA HIS A 153 -22.53 30.43 -5.05
C HIS A 153 -21.19 29.74 -5.36
N GLN A 154 -21.00 28.49 -4.94
CA GLN A 154 -19.81 27.69 -5.33
C GLN A 154 -19.73 27.52 -6.85
N VAL A 155 -20.85 27.17 -7.50
CA VAL A 155 -20.90 27.02 -8.96
C VAL A 155 -20.61 28.36 -9.63
N LEU A 156 -21.26 29.45 -9.21
CA LEU A 156 -21.05 30.78 -9.77
C LEU A 156 -19.62 31.30 -9.55
N THR A 157 -18.99 30.97 -8.44
CA THR A 157 -17.55 31.26 -8.21
C THR A 157 -16.69 30.61 -9.30
N VAL A 158 -16.89 29.31 -9.57
CA VAL A 158 -16.14 28.59 -10.61
C VAL A 158 -16.39 29.17 -11.99
N MET A 159 -17.64 29.49 -12.31
CA MET A 159 -18.00 30.10 -13.61
C MET A 159 -17.36 31.50 -13.75
N ALA A 160 -17.38 32.32 -12.71
CA ALA A 160 -16.73 33.63 -12.72
C ALA A 160 -15.21 33.53 -12.92
N VAL A 161 -14.56 32.52 -12.31
CA VAL A 161 -13.14 32.23 -12.53
C VAL A 161 -12.88 31.84 -13.98
N ARG A 162 -13.69 30.98 -14.58
CA ARG A 162 -13.55 30.57 -15.98
C ARG A 162 -13.75 31.72 -16.97
N GLU A 163 -14.61 32.68 -16.60
CA GLU A 163 -14.87 33.91 -17.38
C GLU A 163 -13.82 35.01 -17.15
N GLY A 164 -12.85 34.82 -16.26
CA GLY A 164 -11.88 35.85 -15.92
C GLY A 164 -12.44 36.99 -15.06
N ASN A 165 -13.60 36.79 -14.44
CA ASN A 165 -14.29 37.85 -13.67
C ASN A 165 -14.00 37.74 -12.19
N THR A 166 -12.85 38.28 -11.77
CA THR A 166 -12.38 38.28 -10.38
C THR A 166 -13.39 38.92 -9.41
N ALA A 167 -14.01 40.04 -9.80
CA ALA A 167 -14.94 40.77 -8.91
C ALA A 167 -16.18 39.92 -8.57
N LYS A 168 -16.77 39.24 -9.55
CA LYS A 168 -17.91 38.35 -9.31
C LYS A 168 -17.51 37.09 -8.52
N ALA A 169 -16.32 36.52 -8.79
CA ALA A 169 -15.82 35.40 -8.02
C ALA A 169 -15.69 35.76 -6.53
N LEU A 170 -15.16 36.94 -6.20
CA LEU A 170 -15.04 37.44 -4.83
C LEU A 170 -16.40 37.68 -4.19
N GLU A 171 -17.35 38.30 -4.91
CA GLU A 171 -18.72 38.51 -4.43
C GLU A 171 -19.37 37.19 -3.99
N HIS A 172 -19.30 36.16 -4.79
CA HIS A 172 -19.85 34.84 -4.47
C HIS A 172 -19.11 34.17 -3.31
N LEU A 173 -17.78 34.27 -3.25
CA LEU A 173 -16.98 33.74 -2.14
C LEU A 173 -17.35 34.38 -0.81
N GLU A 174 -17.56 35.71 -0.81
CA GLU A 174 -17.99 36.41 0.41
C GLU A 174 -19.37 35.96 0.90
N VAL A 175 -20.30 35.66 -0.02
CA VAL A 175 -21.60 35.11 0.39
C VAL A 175 -21.43 33.74 1.04
N ILE A 176 -20.60 32.86 0.46
CA ILE A 176 -20.30 31.57 1.06
C ILE A 176 -19.74 31.73 2.48
N LEU A 177 -18.77 32.63 2.67
CA LEU A 177 -18.18 32.91 3.98
C LEU A 177 -19.20 33.43 5.00
N LYS A 178 -20.15 34.29 4.58
CA LYS A 178 -21.18 34.88 5.45
C LYS A 178 -22.35 33.94 5.74
N SER A 179 -22.64 32.97 4.88
CA SER A 179 -23.76 32.02 5.02
C SER A 179 -23.52 30.94 6.09
N SER A 180 -22.29 30.77 6.52
CA SER A 180 -21.88 29.74 7.48
C SER A 180 -22.27 30.16 8.90
N GLY A 181 -23.27 29.49 9.47
CA GLY A 181 -23.77 29.79 10.82
C GLY A 181 -22.94 29.18 11.95
N ARG A 182 -22.02 28.24 11.64
CA ARG A 182 -21.18 27.53 12.61
C ARG A 182 -19.76 27.36 12.04
N GLU A 183 -18.76 27.41 12.91
CA GLU A 183 -17.34 27.30 12.59
C GLU A 183 -17.02 26.02 11.77
N ALA A 184 -17.63 24.89 12.12
CA ALA A 184 -17.48 23.63 11.37
C ALA A 184 -18.06 23.67 9.94
N GLU A 185 -19.13 24.41 9.72
CA GLU A 185 -19.74 24.62 8.39
C GLU A 185 -18.85 25.52 7.52
N LEU A 186 -18.23 26.53 8.09
CA LEU A 186 -17.31 27.42 7.41
C LEU A 186 -16.07 26.65 6.90
N SER A 187 -15.43 25.88 7.76
CA SER A 187 -14.26 25.06 7.39
C SER A 187 -14.59 24.07 6.26
N GLN A 188 -15.76 23.43 6.31
CA GLN A 188 -16.21 22.51 5.25
C GLN A 188 -16.46 23.24 3.93
N GLN A 189 -17.10 24.38 3.96
CA GLN A 189 -17.39 25.17 2.75
C GLN A 189 -16.11 25.72 2.11
N LEU A 190 -15.21 26.25 2.93
CA LEU A 190 -13.90 26.70 2.47
C LEU A 190 -13.09 25.56 1.86
N TRP A 191 -13.15 24.38 2.45
CA TRP A 191 -12.49 23.19 1.89
C TRP A 191 -13.08 22.81 0.51
N MET A 192 -14.41 22.85 0.36
CA MET A 192 -15.06 22.57 -0.94
C MET A 192 -14.67 23.60 -2.00
N VAL A 193 -14.70 24.89 -1.66
CA VAL A 193 -14.25 25.97 -2.55
C VAL A 193 -12.79 25.78 -2.94
N ALA A 194 -11.94 25.52 -1.97
CA ALA A 194 -10.52 25.25 -2.19
C ALA A 194 -10.29 24.08 -3.16
N ASN A 195 -11.06 23.01 -2.98
CA ASN A 195 -10.99 21.83 -3.85
C ASN A 195 -11.46 22.14 -5.27
N LEU A 196 -12.52 22.92 -5.44
CA LEU A 196 -13.01 23.35 -6.75
C LEU A 196 -12.00 24.25 -7.47
N LEU A 197 -11.53 25.30 -6.81
CA LEU A 197 -10.59 26.27 -7.38
C LEU A 197 -9.23 25.62 -7.71
N SER A 198 -8.78 24.66 -6.91
CA SER A 198 -7.52 23.94 -7.18
C SER A 198 -7.54 23.14 -8.50
N ARG A 199 -8.71 22.83 -9.05
CA ARG A 199 -8.89 22.08 -10.30
C ARG A 199 -8.95 23.00 -11.52
N GLU A 200 -9.15 24.30 -11.34
CA GLU A 200 -9.22 25.25 -12.45
C GLU A 200 -7.85 25.41 -13.14
N LYS A 201 -7.88 25.65 -14.47
CA LYS A 201 -6.69 25.71 -15.31
C LYS A 201 -5.85 26.95 -15.08
N ASP A 202 -6.50 28.09 -14.86
CA ASP A 202 -5.84 29.38 -14.63
C ASP A 202 -5.43 29.53 -13.16
N LYS A 203 -4.28 28.98 -12.82
CA LYS A 203 -3.71 29.02 -11.47
C LYS A 203 -3.35 30.44 -11.03
N VAL A 204 -2.97 31.31 -11.97
CA VAL A 204 -2.58 32.69 -11.69
C VAL A 204 -3.79 33.48 -11.25
N GLN A 205 -4.92 33.34 -11.94
CA GLN A 205 -6.16 34.00 -11.59
C GLN A 205 -6.73 33.49 -10.27
N VAL A 206 -6.73 32.16 -10.05
CA VAL A 206 -7.13 31.57 -8.77
C VAL A 206 -6.33 32.16 -7.61
N LYS A 207 -5.02 32.27 -7.79
CA LYS A 207 -4.14 32.86 -6.78
C LYS A 207 -4.47 34.33 -6.52
N SER A 208 -4.66 35.14 -7.56
CA SER A 208 -5.03 36.56 -7.42
C SER A 208 -6.36 36.75 -6.67
N ILE A 209 -7.39 35.95 -6.98
CA ILE A 209 -8.69 35.98 -6.29
C ILE A 209 -8.53 35.66 -4.81
N LEU A 210 -7.75 34.64 -4.49
CA LEU A 210 -7.52 34.22 -3.11
C LEU A 210 -6.68 35.24 -2.32
N GLU A 211 -5.68 35.87 -2.95
CA GLU A 211 -4.89 36.92 -2.33
C GLU A 211 -5.75 38.17 -2.01
N GLU A 212 -6.66 38.52 -2.91
CA GLU A 212 -7.59 39.63 -2.69
C GLU A 212 -8.63 39.32 -1.60
N LEU A 213 -9.16 38.10 -1.56
CA LEU A 213 -10.02 37.62 -0.48
C LEU A 213 -9.30 37.66 0.88
N MET A 214 -8.01 37.23 0.89
CA MET A 214 -7.21 37.21 2.12
C MET A 214 -6.87 38.62 2.63
N ALA A 215 -6.85 39.63 1.78
CA ALA A 215 -6.63 41.02 2.22
C ALA A 215 -7.66 41.52 3.24
N GLY A 216 -8.90 40.99 3.18
CA GLY A 216 -9.98 41.26 4.13
C GLY A 216 -10.02 40.36 5.38
N HIS A 217 -9.23 39.25 5.39
CA HIS A 217 -9.33 38.20 6.41
C HIS A 217 -7.98 37.78 7.03
N GLN A 218 -7.07 38.75 7.20
CA GLN A 218 -5.69 38.49 7.65
C GLN A 218 -5.56 37.95 9.09
N ASP A 219 -6.58 38.09 9.90
CA ASP A 219 -6.59 37.69 11.31
C ASP A 219 -7.57 36.53 11.59
N ASP A 220 -8.17 35.93 10.56
CA ASP A 220 -9.04 34.77 10.69
C ASP A 220 -8.26 33.48 10.44
N PRO A 221 -7.95 32.66 11.47
CA PRO A 221 -7.14 31.49 11.34
C PRO A 221 -7.78 30.38 10.48
N GLU A 222 -9.12 30.30 10.44
CA GLU A 222 -9.84 29.28 9.65
C GLU A 222 -9.72 29.60 8.16
N ILE A 223 -9.94 30.85 7.78
CA ILE A 223 -9.82 31.32 6.39
C ILE A 223 -8.37 31.22 5.91
N LEU A 224 -7.40 31.60 6.75
CA LEU A 224 -5.99 31.48 6.45
C LEU A 224 -5.58 30.00 6.27
N PHE A 225 -6.10 29.10 7.10
CA PHE A 225 -5.82 27.68 6.99
C PHE A 225 -6.34 27.09 5.67
N ALA A 226 -7.58 27.40 5.29
CA ALA A 226 -8.15 27.00 4.01
C ALA A 226 -7.34 27.55 2.83
N TYR A 227 -6.90 28.79 2.90
CA TYR A 227 -6.01 29.38 1.89
C TYR A 227 -4.67 28.64 1.78
N ALA A 228 -4.05 28.31 2.90
CA ALA A 228 -2.81 27.54 2.91
C ALA A 228 -2.97 26.17 2.27
N GLN A 229 -4.11 25.51 2.45
CA GLN A 229 -4.42 24.23 1.79
C GLN A 229 -4.52 24.38 0.27
N VAL A 230 -5.15 25.46 -0.23
CA VAL A 230 -5.16 25.78 -1.67
C VAL A 230 -3.76 26.00 -2.20
N LEU A 231 -2.97 26.83 -1.52
CA LEU A 231 -1.59 27.12 -1.92
C LEU A 231 -0.74 25.84 -2.00
N THR A 232 -0.93 24.93 -1.05
CA THR A 232 -0.24 23.61 -1.05
C THR A 232 -0.60 22.80 -2.29
N ARG A 233 -1.89 22.77 -2.67
CA ARG A 233 -2.34 22.06 -3.89
C ARG A 233 -1.88 22.73 -5.18
N LEU A 234 -1.70 24.05 -5.17
CA LEU A 234 -1.13 24.80 -6.29
C LEU A 234 0.39 24.69 -6.37
N ALA A 235 1.02 23.93 -5.45
CA ALA A 235 2.47 23.82 -5.29
C ALA A 235 3.18 25.13 -4.96
N GLU A 236 2.44 26.14 -4.43
CA GLU A 236 2.97 27.42 -3.92
C GLU A 236 3.48 27.25 -2.47
N LEU A 237 4.38 26.25 -2.29
CA LEU A 237 4.82 25.79 -0.96
C LEU A 237 5.46 26.88 -0.09
N PRO A 238 6.27 27.83 -0.62
CA PRO A 238 6.84 28.90 0.21
C PRO A 238 5.76 29.81 0.81
N LYS A 239 4.73 30.13 0.02
CA LYS A 239 3.62 30.97 0.49
C LYS A 239 2.70 30.21 1.43
N ALA A 240 2.41 28.93 1.15
CA ALA A 240 1.64 28.05 2.04
C ALA A 240 2.31 27.99 3.43
N ARG A 241 3.61 27.84 3.48
CA ARG A 241 4.39 27.84 4.72
C ARG A 241 4.21 29.15 5.51
N GLU A 242 4.40 30.30 4.87
CA GLU A 242 4.24 31.63 5.49
C GLU A 242 2.86 31.79 6.10
N VAL A 243 1.80 31.39 5.36
CA VAL A 243 0.42 31.48 5.84
C VAL A 243 0.19 30.53 7.00
N LEU A 244 0.68 29.29 6.97
CA LEU A 244 0.58 28.35 8.07
C LEU A 244 1.32 28.81 9.33
N GLU A 245 2.47 29.47 9.19
CA GLU A 245 3.17 30.11 10.31
C GLU A 245 2.27 31.19 10.96
N ARG A 246 1.53 31.96 10.16
CA ARG A 246 0.58 32.94 10.68
C ARG A 246 -0.60 32.26 11.39
N VAL A 247 -1.18 31.21 10.80
CA VAL A 247 -2.26 30.41 11.45
C VAL A 247 -1.81 29.91 12.81
N LEU A 248 -0.59 29.35 12.92
CA LEU A 248 -0.06 28.81 14.17
C LEU A 248 0.26 29.88 15.23
N VAL A 249 0.41 31.15 14.81
CA VAL A 249 0.52 32.29 15.74
C VAL A 249 -0.87 32.67 16.28
N LEU A 250 -1.89 32.70 15.43
CA LEU A 250 -3.25 33.08 15.77
C LEU A 250 -4.01 31.99 16.55
N ALA A 251 -3.82 30.74 16.11
CA ALA A 251 -4.45 29.55 16.67
C ALA A 251 -3.39 28.48 16.98
N PRO A 252 -2.61 28.63 18.06
CA PRO A 252 -1.53 27.70 18.40
C PRO A 252 -2.01 26.28 18.66
N GLU A 253 -3.29 26.09 19.00
CA GLU A 253 -3.89 24.80 19.33
C GLU A 253 -4.45 24.07 18.09
N ASN A 254 -4.34 24.65 16.91
CA ASN A 254 -4.82 24.04 15.67
C ASN A 254 -3.84 22.93 15.21
N ASP A 255 -4.11 21.69 15.61
CA ASP A 255 -3.28 20.53 15.25
C ASP A 255 -3.27 20.27 13.74
N ASN A 256 -4.39 20.53 13.04
CA ASN A 256 -4.46 20.37 11.59
C ASN A 256 -3.51 21.34 10.87
N ALA A 257 -3.42 22.58 11.34
CA ALA A 257 -2.47 23.55 10.81
C ALA A 257 -1.02 23.15 11.12
N ALA A 258 -0.77 22.60 12.31
CA ALA A 258 0.55 22.06 12.68
C ALA A 258 0.98 20.90 11.77
N MET A 259 0.08 19.96 11.51
CA MET A 259 0.34 18.83 10.60
C MET A 259 0.55 19.30 9.15
N ALA A 260 -0.28 20.25 8.69
CA ALA A 260 -0.13 20.83 7.35
C ALA A 260 1.21 21.58 7.19
N TYR A 261 1.62 22.33 8.21
CA TYR A 261 2.92 23.03 8.22
C TYR A 261 4.10 22.05 8.06
N VAL A 262 4.07 20.96 8.81
CA VAL A 262 5.07 19.90 8.72
C VAL A 262 5.06 19.23 7.34
N ALA A 263 3.86 18.95 6.81
CA ALA A 263 3.73 18.36 5.47
C ALA A 263 4.31 19.28 4.39
N VAL A 264 4.09 20.58 4.47
CA VAL A 264 4.67 21.58 3.55
C VAL A 264 6.20 21.63 3.68
N LEU A 265 6.74 21.60 4.90
CA LEU A 265 8.19 21.53 5.10
C LEU A 265 8.81 20.28 4.46
N ASN A 266 8.17 19.12 4.63
CA ASN A 266 8.65 17.87 4.04
C ASN A 266 8.58 17.88 2.51
N GLN A 267 7.51 18.44 1.91
CA GLN A 267 7.42 18.62 0.47
C GLN A 267 8.51 19.58 -0.09
N GLN A 268 9.00 20.49 0.75
CA GLN A 268 10.14 21.36 0.41
C GLN A 268 11.52 20.68 0.62
N GLY A 269 11.57 19.44 1.11
CA GLY A 269 12.81 18.74 1.44
C GLY A 269 13.45 19.20 2.76
N HIS A 270 12.67 19.82 3.65
CA HIS A 270 13.14 20.36 4.93
C HIS A 270 12.79 19.42 6.10
N GLU A 271 13.02 18.11 5.95
CA GLU A 271 12.62 17.07 6.92
C GLU A 271 13.21 17.29 8.32
N ASP A 272 14.50 17.69 8.43
CA ASP A 272 15.14 17.96 9.72
C ASP A 272 14.52 19.18 10.43
N GLN A 273 14.08 20.18 9.68
CA GLN A 273 13.39 21.34 10.25
C GLN A 273 12.03 20.95 10.78
N SER A 274 11.27 20.13 10.05
CA SER A 274 9.96 19.64 10.45
C SER A 274 10.03 18.80 11.73
N LEU A 275 11.00 17.88 11.83
CA LEU A 275 11.24 17.10 13.04
C LEU A 275 11.61 17.96 14.25
N THR A 276 12.51 18.94 14.03
CA THR A 276 12.95 19.85 15.09
C THR A 276 11.78 20.68 15.59
N TRP A 277 10.94 21.16 14.68
CA TRP A 277 9.76 21.95 15.01
C TRP A 277 8.72 21.12 15.79
N LEU A 278 8.41 19.90 15.34
CA LEU A 278 7.51 18.97 16.04
C LEU A 278 8.00 18.65 17.43
N LYS A 279 9.27 18.32 17.59
CA LYS A 279 9.88 18.02 18.88
C LYS A 279 9.80 19.22 19.84
N LYS A 280 10.01 20.44 19.34
CA LYS A 280 9.88 21.67 20.12
C LYS A 280 8.42 21.95 20.52
N THR A 281 7.48 21.71 19.62
CA THR A 281 6.05 21.90 19.85
C THR A 281 5.53 20.90 20.87
N LEU A 282 5.88 19.62 20.73
CA LEU A 282 5.49 18.57 21.68
C LEU A 282 6.07 18.76 23.07
N ARG A 283 7.23 19.42 23.24
CA ARG A 283 7.74 19.80 24.57
C ARG A 283 6.86 20.84 25.29
N LYS A 284 6.07 21.61 24.54
CA LYS A 284 5.13 22.59 25.10
C LYS A 284 3.72 22.02 25.29
N LYS A 285 3.41 20.95 24.56
CA LYS A 285 2.12 20.28 24.50
C LYS A 285 2.32 18.78 24.72
N GLU A 286 2.85 18.42 25.88
CA GLU A 286 3.27 17.03 26.16
C GLU A 286 2.11 16.03 26.09
N ASP A 287 0.89 16.47 26.38
CA ASP A 287 -0.32 15.63 26.36
C ASP A 287 -1.03 15.60 25.00
N ASN A 288 -0.50 16.29 23.98
CA ASN A 288 -1.15 16.31 22.66
C ASN A 288 -0.95 14.97 21.92
N PHE A 289 -1.96 14.12 22.03
CA PHE A 289 -1.98 12.77 21.45
C PHE A 289 -1.89 12.82 19.92
N ASN A 290 -2.69 13.68 19.26
CA ASN A 290 -2.77 13.74 17.81
C ASN A 290 -1.45 14.16 17.17
N LEU A 291 -0.82 15.18 17.73
CA LEU A 291 0.46 15.65 17.22
C LEU A 291 1.59 14.65 17.49
N ARG A 292 1.54 13.94 18.63
CA ARG A 292 2.52 12.91 18.97
C ARG A 292 2.40 11.68 18.07
N ILE A 293 1.20 11.20 17.77
CA ILE A 293 1.02 10.06 16.84
C ILE A 293 1.47 10.44 15.43
N PHE A 294 1.21 11.68 15.00
CA PHE A 294 1.72 12.18 13.73
C PHE A 294 3.25 12.20 13.70
N TYR A 295 3.89 12.68 14.76
CA TYR A 295 5.36 12.68 14.89
C TYR A 295 5.94 11.26 14.88
N ALA A 296 5.32 10.33 15.62
CA ALA A 296 5.76 8.94 15.68
C ALA A 296 5.66 8.24 14.32
N ARG A 297 4.58 8.48 13.57
CA ARG A 297 4.40 7.97 12.20
C ARG A 297 5.47 8.54 11.25
N MET A 298 5.71 9.85 11.30
CA MET A 298 6.76 10.49 10.51
C MET A 298 8.15 9.91 10.80
N LEU A 299 8.48 9.63 12.05
CA LEU A 299 9.73 8.97 12.41
C LEU A 299 9.82 7.55 11.85
N THR A 300 8.70 6.83 11.79
CA THR A 300 8.62 5.50 11.19
C THR A 300 8.90 5.56 9.68
N ASP A 301 8.32 6.54 8.98
CA ASP A 301 8.52 6.76 7.54
C ASP A 301 9.98 7.07 7.20
N LEU A 302 10.62 7.85 8.04
CA LEU A 302 12.04 8.17 7.96
C LEU A 302 12.95 7.04 8.46
N LYS A 303 12.40 5.86 8.79
CA LYS A 303 13.12 4.70 9.33
C LYS A 303 13.87 4.95 10.64
N ARG A 304 13.47 5.98 11.40
CA ARG A 304 14.00 6.31 12.73
C ARG A 304 13.26 5.50 13.81
N PHE A 305 13.33 4.18 13.68
CA PHE A 305 12.46 3.24 14.41
C PHE A 305 12.59 3.31 15.94
N GLU A 306 13.78 3.52 16.48
CA GLU A 306 13.98 3.65 17.93
C GLU A 306 13.29 4.90 18.49
N GLU A 307 13.37 6.02 17.76
CA GLU A 307 12.71 7.26 18.19
C GLU A 307 11.19 7.15 18.01
N ALA A 308 10.73 6.53 16.91
CA ALA A 308 9.31 6.25 16.69
C ALA A 308 8.75 5.41 17.84
N ARG A 309 9.44 4.31 18.20
CA ARG A 309 9.05 3.44 19.31
C ARG A 309 8.86 4.22 20.61
N SER A 310 9.84 5.07 20.96
CA SER A 310 9.76 5.88 22.19
C SER A 310 8.54 6.82 22.20
N GLN A 311 8.13 7.36 21.03
CA GLN A 311 6.93 8.18 20.96
C GLN A 311 5.65 7.34 21.08
N PHE A 312 5.61 6.17 20.44
CA PHE A 312 4.47 5.24 20.57
C PHE A 312 4.35 4.67 21.99
N GLU A 313 5.46 4.45 22.73
CA GLU A 313 5.43 4.03 24.14
C GLU A 313 4.71 5.09 25.00
N ILE A 314 5.04 6.37 24.83
CA ILE A 314 4.35 7.48 25.51
C ILE A 314 2.85 7.49 25.15
N LEU A 315 2.49 7.28 23.87
CA LEU A 315 1.09 7.21 23.44
C LEU A 315 0.35 6.02 24.09
N ALA A 316 1.02 4.87 24.23
CA ALA A 316 0.46 3.69 24.89
C ALA A 316 0.30 3.86 26.41
N GLU A 317 1.04 4.77 27.05
CA GLU A 317 0.81 5.19 28.44
C GLU A 317 -0.40 6.13 28.55
N GLN A 318 -0.58 7.03 27.57
CA GLN A 318 -1.72 7.96 27.53
C GLN A 318 -3.06 7.26 27.22
N ASP A 319 -3.03 6.33 26.26
CA ASP A 319 -4.19 5.51 25.86
C ASP A 319 -3.79 4.03 25.71
N PRO A 320 -3.86 3.25 26.78
CA PRO A 320 -3.38 1.87 26.83
C PRO A 320 -4.14 0.88 25.94
N ILE A 321 -5.32 1.24 25.43
CA ILE A 321 -6.18 0.38 24.61
C ILE A 321 -6.28 0.87 23.16
N ASN A 322 -5.52 1.89 22.78
CA ASN A 322 -5.51 2.41 21.41
C ASN A 322 -4.95 1.38 20.43
N SER A 323 -5.81 0.84 19.60
CA SER A 323 -5.48 -0.27 18.70
C SER A 323 -4.36 0.11 17.71
N ASP A 324 -4.38 1.33 17.15
CA ASP A 324 -3.37 1.79 16.19
C ASP A 324 -1.98 1.91 16.84
N VAL A 325 -1.95 2.40 18.08
CA VAL A 325 -0.72 2.54 18.85
C VAL A 325 -0.15 1.16 19.22
N LEU A 326 -1.00 0.26 19.73
CA LEU A 326 -0.61 -1.11 20.06
C LEU A 326 -0.10 -1.87 18.84
N PHE A 327 -0.77 -1.73 17.70
CA PHE A 327 -0.37 -2.35 16.45
C PHE A 327 0.99 -1.82 15.97
N SER A 328 1.18 -0.50 16.00
CA SER A 328 2.45 0.14 15.61
C SER A 328 3.62 -0.31 16.49
N LEU A 329 3.42 -0.38 17.81
CA LEU A 329 4.43 -0.89 18.74
C LEU A 329 4.75 -2.36 18.49
N GLY A 330 3.73 -3.21 18.30
CA GLY A 330 3.93 -4.61 17.96
C GLY A 330 4.83 -4.78 16.73
N LEU A 331 4.59 -4.02 15.66
CA LEU A 331 5.40 -4.06 14.44
C LEU A 331 6.82 -3.53 14.65
N LEU A 332 6.99 -2.42 15.38
CA LEU A 332 8.31 -1.85 15.67
C LEU A 332 9.17 -2.78 16.52
N TYR A 333 8.57 -3.47 17.47
CA TYR A 333 9.27 -4.47 18.29
C TYR A 333 9.63 -5.73 17.48
N LEU A 334 8.74 -6.18 16.56
CA LEU A 334 9.07 -7.26 15.63
C LEU A 334 10.26 -6.91 14.74
N GLN A 335 10.28 -5.68 14.22
CA GLN A 335 11.38 -5.21 13.39
C GLN A 335 12.71 -5.16 14.17
N ALA A 336 12.67 -4.81 15.46
CA ALA A 336 13.82 -4.82 16.35
C ALA A 336 14.22 -6.25 16.82
N ASN A 337 13.54 -7.29 16.33
CA ASN A 337 13.69 -8.69 16.77
C ASN A 337 13.45 -8.89 18.28
N ARG A 338 12.63 -8.02 18.90
CA ARG A 338 12.24 -8.11 20.31
C ARG A 338 10.90 -8.85 20.42
N LEU A 339 10.94 -10.17 20.24
CA LEU A 339 9.74 -11.00 20.09
C LEU A 339 8.84 -11.00 21.34
N ASP A 340 9.40 -10.93 22.54
CA ASP A 340 8.61 -10.94 23.78
C ASP A 340 7.79 -9.65 23.95
N ASP A 341 8.40 -8.51 23.64
CA ASP A 341 7.71 -7.24 23.69
C ASP A 341 6.64 -7.16 22.59
N ALA A 342 6.96 -7.59 21.38
CA ALA A 342 6.02 -7.66 20.28
C ALA A 342 4.79 -8.53 20.62
N GLU A 343 5.03 -9.73 21.20
CA GLU A 343 3.96 -10.61 21.64
C GLU A 343 3.06 -9.92 22.68
N SER A 344 3.65 -9.22 23.66
CA SER A 344 2.89 -8.50 24.69
C SER A 344 1.94 -7.47 24.09
N TYR A 345 2.41 -6.66 23.12
CA TYR A 345 1.57 -5.66 22.46
C TYR A 345 0.51 -6.29 21.57
N PHE A 346 0.82 -7.37 20.84
CA PHE A 346 -0.20 -8.05 20.03
C PHE A 346 -1.23 -8.80 20.87
N ILE A 347 -0.88 -9.32 22.07
CA ILE A 347 -1.87 -9.88 22.99
C ILE A 347 -2.82 -8.77 23.44
N ARG A 348 -2.33 -7.62 23.89
CA ARG A 348 -3.16 -6.46 24.26
C ARG A 348 -4.04 -6.02 23.10
N LEU A 349 -3.50 -6.01 21.87
CA LEU A 349 -4.24 -5.68 20.66
C LEU A 349 -5.37 -6.68 20.39
N SER A 350 -5.15 -7.98 20.60
CA SER A 350 -6.16 -9.02 20.41
C SER A 350 -7.36 -8.89 21.36
N GLU A 351 -7.19 -8.17 22.47
CA GLU A 351 -8.26 -7.88 23.44
C GLU A 351 -9.07 -6.62 23.08
N THR A 352 -8.67 -5.87 22.05
CA THR A 352 -9.38 -4.69 21.56
C THR A 352 -10.51 -5.08 20.60
N LYS A 353 -11.26 -4.08 20.11
CA LYS A 353 -12.31 -4.30 19.09
C LYS A 353 -11.82 -4.17 17.65
N SER A 354 -10.61 -3.68 17.46
CA SER A 354 -10.00 -3.39 16.15
C SER A 354 -8.69 -4.15 16.00
N HIS A 355 -8.32 -4.49 14.76
CA HIS A 355 -7.07 -5.20 14.44
C HIS A 355 -6.90 -6.58 15.09
N VAL A 356 -8.00 -7.24 15.46
CA VAL A 356 -7.96 -8.57 16.11
C VAL A 356 -7.37 -9.63 15.17
N ASP A 357 -7.75 -9.58 13.89
CA ASP A 357 -7.23 -10.48 12.86
C ASP A 357 -5.72 -10.26 12.63
N ASP A 358 -5.29 -8.99 12.60
CA ASP A 358 -3.87 -8.63 12.49
C ASP A 358 -3.08 -9.11 13.71
N ALA A 359 -3.60 -8.89 14.92
CA ALA A 359 -2.98 -9.37 16.14
C ALA A 359 -2.81 -10.91 16.13
N SER A 360 -3.86 -11.64 15.75
CA SER A 360 -3.83 -13.09 15.63
C SER A 360 -2.80 -13.55 14.61
N TYR A 361 -2.72 -12.88 13.47
CA TYR A 361 -1.73 -13.18 12.44
C TYR A 361 -0.29 -13.02 12.94
N TYR A 362 0.03 -11.88 13.57
CA TYR A 362 1.40 -11.63 14.06
C TYR A 362 1.78 -12.50 15.27
N LEU A 363 0.83 -12.83 16.15
CA LEU A 363 1.03 -13.81 17.23
C LEU A 363 1.29 -15.20 16.66
N GLY A 364 0.62 -15.58 15.58
CA GLY A 364 0.91 -16.79 14.83
C GLY A 364 2.32 -16.81 14.28
N ARG A 365 2.78 -15.71 13.68
CA ARG A 365 4.15 -15.57 13.16
C ARG A 365 5.21 -15.67 14.25
N ILE A 366 5.01 -14.99 15.38
CA ILE A 366 5.94 -15.06 16.53
C ILE A 366 6.02 -16.50 17.06
N SER A 367 4.87 -17.18 17.16
CA SER A 367 4.83 -18.57 17.62
C SER A 367 5.54 -19.52 16.64
N GLU A 368 5.39 -19.29 15.32
CA GLU A 368 6.09 -20.06 14.27
C GLU A 368 7.62 -19.85 14.34
N GLU A 369 8.07 -18.61 14.58
CA GLU A 369 9.51 -18.30 14.72
C GLU A 369 10.13 -18.97 15.94
N ARG A 370 9.36 -19.13 17.02
CA ARG A 370 9.73 -19.90 18.21
C ARG A 370 9.58 -21.42 18.04
N ALA A 371 9.21 -21.88 16.86
CA ALA A 371 8.94 -23.29 16.53
C ALA A 371 7.79 -23.92 17.35
N ASP A 372 6.91 -23.11 17.96
CA ASP A 372 5.67 -23.58 18.57
C ASP A 372 4.56 -23.70 17.52
N LEU A 373 4.66 -24.77 16.72
CA LEU A 373 3.77 -24.99 15.57
C LEU A 373 2.30 -25.13 15.96
N LYS A 374 2.03 -25.60 17.19
CA LYS A 374 0.65 -25.74 17.69
C LYS A 374 0.05 -24.37 17.99
N LYS A 375 0.76 -23.57 18.80
CA LYS A 375 0.31 -22.21 19.15
C LYS A 375 0.18 -21.33 17.91
N ALA A 376 1.12 -21.45 16.97
CA ALA A 376 1.05 -20.75 15.68
C ALA A 376 -0.22 -21.09 14.92
N GLY A 377 -0.55 -22.38 14.79
CA GLY A 377 -1.76 -22.83 14.11
C GLY A 377 -3.05 -22.37 14.81
N ASP A 378 -3.06 -22.31 16.14
CA ASP A 378 -4.22 -21.83 16.90
C ASP A 378 -4.45 -20.33 16.65
N TRP A 379 -3.39 -19.51 16.63
CA TRP A 379 -3.47 -18.09 16.31
C TRP A 379 -3.89 -17.83 14.87
N TYR A 380 -3.32 -18.53 13.88
CA TYR A 380 -3.70 -18.33 12.47
C TYR A 380 -5.16 -18.69 12.21
N ARG A 381 -5.74 -19.68 12.93
CA ARG A 381 -7.18 -19.98 12.84
C ARG A 381 -8.06 -18.86 13.38
N GLY A 382 -7.52 -18.00 14.24
CA GLY A 382 -8.19 -16.79 14.72
C GLY A 382 -8.36 -15.71 13.65
N VAL A 383 -7.59 -15.77 12.56
CA VAL A 383 -7.70 -14.80 11.46
C VAL A 383 -8.90 -15.14 10.60
N SER A 384 -9.92 -14.30 10.64
CA SER A 384 -11.21 -14.53 9.97
C SER A 384 -11.38 -13.74 8.66
N SER A 385 -10.64 -12.64 8.50
CA SER A 385 -10.77 -11.70 7.39
C SER A 385 -9.54 -10.80 7.22
N GLY A 386 -9.61 -9.85 6.29
CA GLY A 386 -8.57 -8.82 6.09
C GLY A 386 -7.40 -9.29 5.23
N ASN A 387 -6.40 -8.40 5.11
CA ASN A 387 -5.27 -8.58 4.20
C ASN A 387 -4.38 -9.79 4.53
N ASN A 388 -4.36 -10.20 5.81
CA ASN A 388 -3.54 -11.31 6.29
C ASN A 388 -4.25 -12.67 6.21
N TYR A 389 -5.54 -12.70 5.82
CA TYR A 389 -6.35 -13.93 5.82
C TYR A 389 -5.77 -15.01 4.90
N PHE A 390 -5.44 -14.67 3.66
CA PHE A 390 -4.88 -15.61 2.69
C PHE A 390 -3.58 -16.24 3.20
N ASP A 391 -2.63 -15.42 3.66
CA ASP A 391 -1.35 -15.90 4.17
C ASP A 391 -1.53 -16.76 5.44
N ALA A 392 -2.44 -16.37 6.35
CA ALA A 392 -2.76 -17.16 7.54
C ALA A 392 -3.28 -18.54 7.18
N GLN A 393 -4.22 -18.64 6.22
CA GLN A 393 -4.78 -19.92 5.78
C GLN A 393 -3.72 -20.79 5.10
N MET A 394 -2.87 -20.20 4.26
CA MET A 394 -1.74 -20.91 3.65
C MET A 394 -0.77 -21.45 4.71
N ARG A 395 -0.42 -20.64 5.71
CA ARG A 395 0.46 -21.07 6.82
C ARG A 395 -0.12 -22.21 7.63
N ILE A 396 -1.44 -22.24 7.87
CA ILE A 396 -2.09 -23.40 8.52
C ILE A 396 -1.81 -24.68 7.70
N GLY A 397 -1.96 -24.64 6.38
CA GLY A 397 -1.63 -25.78 5.52
C GLY A 397 -0.18 -26.21 5.65
N LEU A 398 0.75 -25.27 5.59
CA LEU A 398 2.20 -25.56 5.72
C LEU A 398 2.57 -26.12 7.10
N LEU A 399 1.95 -25.59 8.19
CA LEU A 399 2.15 -26.11 9.54
C LEU A 399 1.66 -27.55 9.69
N LEU A 400 0.53 -27.91 9.04
CA LEU A 400 0.07 -29.29 8.98
C LEU A 400 1.09 -30.18 8.25
N GLY A 401 1.67 -29.70 7.17
CA GLY A 401 2.76 -30.39 6.45
C GLY A 401 3.97 -30.64 7.35
N LYS A 402 4.45 -29.61 8.08
CA LYS A 402 5.56 -29.73 9.05
C LYS A 402 5.25 -30.71 10.20
N GLN A 403 3.98 -30.90 10.52
CA GLN A 403 3.50 -31.89 11.50
C GLN A 403 3.35 -33.29 10.89
N ASN A 404 3.81 -33.51 9.66
CA ASN A 404 3.67 -34.78 8.89
C ASN A 404 2.21 -35.19 8.58
N LYS A 405 1.28 -34.21 8.57
CA LYS A 405 -0.15 -34.40 8.24
C LYS A 405 -0.44 -33.95 6.80
N LEU A 406 0.29 -34.56 5.85
CA LEU A 406 0.30 -34.08 4.45
C LEU A 406 -1.08 -34.08 3.78
N GLU A 407 -1.90 -35.11 4.00
CA GLU A 407 -3.23 -35.18 3.38
C GLU A 407 -4.21 -34.15 3.95
N GLU A 408 -4.11 -33.85 5.27
CA GLU A 408 -4.87 -32.78 5.90
C GLU A 408 -4.42 -31.41 5.36
N ALA A 409 -3.10 -31.22 5.20
CA ALA A 409 -2.50 -30.00 4.64
C ALA A 409 -3.02 -29.73 3.22
N ARG A 410 -2.95 -30.73 2.34
CA ARG A 410 -3.44 -30.64 0.95
C ARG A 410 -4.94 -30.35 0.88
N ALA A 411 -5.71 -31.04 1.70
CA ALA A 411 -7.17 -30.81 1.79
C ALA A 411 -7.52 -29.41 2.31
N HIS A 412 -6.65 -28.83 3.15
CA HIS A 412 -6.81 -27.44 3.63
C HIS A 412 -6.46 -26.44 2.54
N LEU A 413 -5.28 -26.57 1.91
CA LEU A 413 -4.82 -25.68 0.84
C LEU A 413 -5.81 -25.63 -0.33
N ALA A 414 -6.40 -26.78 -0.70
CA ALA A 414 -7.38 -26.89 -1.78
C ALA A 414 -8.72 -26.14 -1.50
N LYS A 415 -9.01 -25.79 -0.25
CA LYS A 415 -10.22 -25.03 0.15
C LYS A 415 -10.02 -23.53 0.15
N ILE A 416 -8.79 -23.05 0.06
CA ILE A 416 -8.49 -21.62 0.08
C ILE A 416 -9.00 -21.00 -1.22
N LYS A 417 -9.87 -19.99 -1.07
CA LYS A 417 -10.35 -19.20 -2.22
C LYS A 417 -9.30 -18.16 -2.59
N THR A 418 -8.89 -18.14 -3.84
CA THR A 418 -7.96 -17.17 -4.40
C THR A 418 -8.71 -16.06 -5.11
N GLN A 419 -8.20 -14.84 -5.03
CA GLN A 419 -8.75 -13.64 -5.68
C GLN A 419 -7.98 -13.27 -6.96
N SER A 420 -6.81 -13.87 -7.18
CA SER A 420 -5.94 -13.61 -8.32
C SER A 420 -5.21 -14.89 -8.78
N ASP A 421 -4.72 -14.86 -10.02
CA ASP A 421 -3.85 -15.93 -10.53
C ASP A 421 -2.53 -16.00 -9.73
N GLN A 422 -2.03 -14.87 -9.24
CA GLN A 422 -0.83 -14.84 -8.39
C GLN A 422 -1.04 -15.61 -7.08
N GLU A 423 -2.17 -15.41 -6.37
CA GLU A 423 -2.49 -16.18 -5.17
C GLU A 423 -2.59 -17.68 -5.47
N LYS A 424 -3.16 -18.03 -6.62
CA LYS A 424 -3.27 -19.42 -7.06
C LYS A 424 -1.89 -20.05 -7.28
N ASP A 425 -0.96 -19.32 -7.89
CA ASP A 425 0.40 -19.77 -8.13
C ASP A 425 1.18 -19.94 -6.83
N ILE A 426 1.01 -19.02 -5.89
CA ILE A 426 1.57 -19.14 -4.53
C ILE A 426 1.11 -20.43 -3.85
N LEU A 427 -0.19 -20.78 -3.94
CA LEU A 427 -0.70 -22.03 -3.35
C LEU A 427 -0.14 -23.28 -4.03
N ILE A 428 -0.02 -23.27 -5.36
CA ILE A 428 0.57 -24.35 -6.14
C ILE A 428 2.02 -24.58 -5.70
N GLN A 429 2.81 -23.51 -5.62
CA GLN A 429 4.20 -23.58 -5.17
C GLN A 429 4.31 -24.07 -3.72
N ALA A 430 3.45 -23.55 -2.82
CA ALA A 430 3.42 -23.95 -1.42
C ALA A 430 3.09 -25.46 -1.24
N GLU A 431 2.10 -25.98 -1.98
CA GLU A 431 1.75 -27.41 -1.96
C GLU A 431 2.92 -28.26 -2.49
N ALA A 432 3.49 -27.88 -3.64
CA ALA A 432 4.56 -28.63 -4.25
C ALA A 432 5.86 -28.60 -3.41
N GLU A 433 6.20 -27.48 -2.80
CA GLU A 433 7.35 -27.38 -1.90
C GLU A 433 7.17 -28.23 -0.64
N MET A 434 6.02 -28.15 0.01
CA MET A 434 5.66 -28.99 1.15
C MET A 434 5.81 -30.50 0.81
N LEU A 435 5.34 -30.93 -0.36
CA LEU A 435 5.49 -32.31 -0.82
C LEU A 435 6.95 -32.65 -1.11
N SER A 436 7.72 -31.71 -1.66
CA SER A 436 9.14 -31.87 -1.92
C SER A 436 9.96 -32.00 -0.62
N GLU A 437 9.66 -31.21 0.40
CA GLU A 437 10.27 -31.33 1.74
C GLU A 437 9.98 -32.69 2.38
N ALA A 438 8.76 -33.20 2.19
CA ALA A 438 8.38 -34.54 2.60
C ALA A 438 8.96 -35.67 1.70
N LYS A 439 9.81 -35.33 0.72
CA LYS A 439 10.40 -36.25 -0.27
C LYS A 439 9.38 -36.94 -1.18
N ARG A 440 8.15 -36.42 -1.26
CA ARG A 440 7.10 -36.90 -2.19
C ARG A 440 7.23 -36.18 -3.53
N TYR A 441 8.40 -36.30 -4.15
CA TYR A 441 8.75 -35.55 -5.37
C TYR A 441 7.80 -35.84 -6.54
N GLN A 442 7.33 -37.08 -6.69
CA GLN A 442 6.40 -37.43 -7.76
C GLN A 442 5.04 -36.71 -7.59
N ASP A 443 4.55 -36.60 -6.37
CA ASP A 443 3.29 -35.90 -6.10
C ASP A 443 3.44 -34.39 -6.32
N ALA A 444 4.59 -33.82 -5.93
CA ALA A 444 4.92 -32.42 -6.23
C ALA A 444 4.98 -32.14 -7.73
N MET A 445 5.55 -33.08 -8.52
CA MET A 445 5.58 -32.99 -9.98
C MET A 445 4.16 -32.97 -10.56
N VAL A 446 3.26 -33.84 -10.08
CA VAL A 446 1.85 -33.86 -10.52
C VAL A 446 1.14 -32.54 -10.26
N VAL A 447 1.46 -31.86 -9.14
CA VAL A 447 0.89 -30.53 -8.83
C VAL A 447 1.30 -29.51 -9.89
N TYR A 448 2.60 -29.45 -10.23
CA TYR A 448 3.08 -28.54 -11.27
C TYR A 448 2.57 -28.92 -12.67
N ASP A 449 2.55 -30.23 -13.00
CA ASP A 449 2.06 -30.70 -14.30
C ASP A 449 0.61 -30.27 -14.54
N LYS A 450 -0.23 -30.42 -13.52
CA LYS A 450 -1.64 -29.97 -13.60
C LYS A 450 -1.75 -28.44 -13.76
N ALA A 451 -0.93 -27.68 -13.05
CA ALA A 451 -0.96 -26.23 -13.11
C ALA A 451 -0.49 -25.68 -14.46
N LEU A 452 0.41 -26.39 -15.12
CA LEU A 452 1.05 -26.00 -16.39
C LEU A 452 0.36 -26.58 -17.64
N GLN A 453 -0.79 -27.31 -17.49
CA GLN A 453 -1.48 -27.92 -18.64
C GLN A 453 -1.94 -26.87 -19.66
N ASP A 454 -2.52 -25.77 -19.18
CA ASP A 454 -3.17 -24.76 -20.02
C ASP A 454 -2.41 -23.42 -20.03
N ARG A 455 -1.29 -23.32 -19.33
CA ARG A 455 -0.50 -22.09 -19.20
C ARG A 455 0.99 -22.36 -19.05
N HIS A 456 1.79 -21.40 -19.49
CA HIS A 456 3.25 -21.46 -19.40
C HIS A 456 3.72 -20.28 -18.54
N ASP A 457 3.49 -20.39 -17.25
CA ASP A 457 3.97 -19.43 -16.26
C ASP A 457 5.45 -19.68 -15.98
N ALA A 458 6.26 -18.60 -16.03
CA ALA A 458 7.72 -18.72 -15.91
C ALA A 458 8.16 -19.18 -14.52
N ASP A 459 7.49 -18.70 -13.47
CA ASP A 459 7.84 -19.04 -12.08
C ASP A 459 7.50 -20.50 -11.77
N LEU A 460 6.36 -20.99 -12.27
CA LEU A 460 5.96 -22.38 -12.11
C LEU A 460 6.84 -23.33 -12.95
N LEU A 461 7.20 -22.93 -14.18
CA LEU A 461 8.15 -23.69 -15.01
C LEU A 461 9.51 -23.78 -14.33
N TYR A 462 10.02 -22.66 -13.80
CA TYR A 462 11.28 -22.63 -13.07
C TYR A 462 11.23 -23.53 -11.82
N SER A 463 10.16 -23.42 -11.03
CA SER A 463 9.97 -24.25 -9.83
C SER A 463 9.89 -25.74 -10.16
N ARG A 464 9.21 -26.11 -11.27
CA ARG A 464 9.16 -27.50 -11.75
C ARG A 464 10.52 -27.98 -12.24
N ALA A 465 11.28 -27.13 -12.93
CA ALA A 465 12.65 -27.44 -13.36
C ALA A 465 13.56 -27.75 -12.15
N MET A 466 13.48 -26.96 -11.08
CA MET A 466 14.26 -27.20 -9.86
C MET A 466 13.83 -28.47 -9.11
N LEU A 467 12.55 -28.82 -9.18
CA LEU A 467 12.07 -30.12 -8.68
C LEU A 467 12.58 -31.27 -9.54
N ALA A 468 12.58 -31.11 -10.87
CA ALA A 468 13.09 -32.09 -11.82
C ALA A 468 14.59 -32.37 -11.62
N GLU A 469 15.38 -31.34 -11.27
CA GLU A 469 16.79 -31.50 -10.88
C GLU A 469 16.92 -32.44 -9.67
N LYS A 470 16.12 -32.25 -8.63
CA LYS A 470 16.13 -33.14 -7.44
C LYS A 470 15.75 -34.59 -7.75
N MET A 471 15.00 -34.78 -8.82
CA MET A 471 14.56 -36.10 -9.31
C MET A 471 15.50 -36.72 -10.37
N ASP A 472 16.59 -36.05 -10.70
CA ASP A 472 17.50 -36.42 -11.79
C ASP A 472 16.84 -36.50 -13.18
N ARG A 473 15.79 -35.66 -13.39
CA ARG A 473 15.02 -35.56 -14.64
C ARG A 473 15.48 -34.34 -15.44
N LEU A 474 16.72 -34.44 -15.98
CA LEU A 474 17.32 -33.38 -16.79
C LEU A 474 16.52 -33.05 -18.04
N ASP A 475 15.78 -34.03 -18.59
CA ASP A 475 14.86 -33.83 -19.71
C ASP A 475 13.77 -32.81 -19.45
N ILE A 476 13.16 -32.84 -18.26
CA ILE A 476 12.13 -31.91 -17.84
C ILE A 476 12.75 -30.55 -17.52
N LEU A 477 13.86 -30.53 -16.77
CA LEU A 477 14.57 -29.31 -16.41
C LEU A 477 14.94 -28.50 -17.65
N GLU A 478 15.64 -29.12 -18.60
CA GLU A 478 16.09 -28.44 -19.82
C GLU A 478 14.91 -27.93 -20.65
N LYS A 479 13.85 -28.75 -20.81
CA LYS A 479 12.63 -28.33 -21.51
C LYS A 479 11.99 -27.08 -20.89
N ASP A 480 11.84 -27.08 -19.58
CA ASP A 480 11.15 -25.99 -18.88
C ASP A 480 11.96 -24.69 -18.93
N LEU A 481 13.28 -24.77 -18.65
CA LEU A 481 14.14 -23.58 -18.71
C LEU A 481 14.24 -23.02 -20.13
N ARG A 482 14.29 -23.87 -21.16
CA ARG A 482 14.26 -23.41 -22.56
C ARG A 482 12.92 -22.75 -22.90
N THR A 483 11.80 -23.29 -22.41
CA THR A 483 10.49 -22.67 -22.61
C THR A 483 10.41 -21.27 -21.99
N ILE A 484 11.06 -21.04 -20.84
CA ILE A 484 11.19 -19.70 -20.26
C ILE A 484 12.02 -18.81 -21.18
N LEU A 485 13.19 -19.31 -21.66
CA LEU A 485 14.11 -18.54 -22.50
C LEU A 485 13.57 -18.25 -23.91
N GLU A 486 12.66 -19.07 -24.44
CA GLU A 486 11.94 -18.78 -25.69
C GLU A 486 11.05 -17.54 -25.56
N LYS A 487 10.46 -17.28 -24.39
CA LYS A 487 9.60 -16.13 -24.14
C LYS A 487 10.37 -14.92 -23.62
N ASP A 488 11.36 -15.16 -22.79
CA ASP A 488 12.22 -14.16 -22.17
C ASP A 488 13.69 -14.57 -22.31
N PRO A 489 14.32 -14.28 -23.45
CA PRO A 489 15.74 -14.61 -23.68
C PRO A 489 16.70 -13.92 -22.70
N GLY A 490 16.24 -12.87 -22.03
CA GLY A 490 16.99 -12.13 -21.01
C GLY A 490 16.80 -12.64 -19.60
N ASN A 491 16.13 -13.75 -19.38
CA ASN A 491 15.93 -14.30 -18.05
C ASN A 491 17.23 -14.84 -17.45
N SER A 492 17.95 -13.99 -16.72
CA SER A 492 19.25 -14.31 -16.12
C SER A 492 19.21 -15.57 -15.24
N GLN A 493 18.11 -15.76 -14.51
CA GLN A 493 17.95 -16.91 -13.62
C GLN A 493 17.82 -18.22 -14.41
N ALA A 494 17.04 -18.24 -15.48
CA ALA A 494 16.87 -19.41 -16.33
C ALA A 494 18.16 -19.73 -17.13
N LEU A 495 18.84 -18.68 -17.64
CA LEU A 495 20.15 -18.80 -18.30
C LEU A 495 21.17 -19.45 -17.36
N ASN A 496 21.29 -18.93 -16.14
CA ASN A 496 22.22 -19.44 -15.15
C ASN A 496 21.90 -20.87 -14.71
N ALA A 497 20.63 -21.17 -14.43
CA ALA A 497 20.22 -22.51 -14.01
C ALA A 497 20.47 -23.56 -15.09
N LEU A 498 20.13 -23.24 -16.35
CA LEU A 498 20.39 -24.14 -17.47
C LEU A 498 21.89 -24.33 -17.70
N GLY A 499 22.65 -23.25 -17.76
CA GLY A 499 24.08 -23.25 -17.97
C GLY A 499 24.83 -24.04 -16.88
N TYR A 500 24.50 -23.76 -15.60
CA TYR A 500 25.08 -24.51 -14.49
C TYR A 500 24.79 -26.04 -14.58
N THR A 501 23.53 -26.39 -14.82
CA THR A 501 23.12 -27.80 -14.90
C THR A 501 23.84 -28.51 -16.06
N LEU A 502 23.97 -27.87 -17.23
CA LEU A 502 24.71 -28.41 -18.35
C LEU A 502 26.21 -28.61 -18.03
N ALA A 503 26.81 -27.65 -17.32
CA ALA A 503 28.20 -27.72 -16.89
C ALA A 503 28.47 -28.83 -15.87
N ASP A 504 27.53 -29.01 -14.91
CA ASP A 504 27.70 -29.98 -13.81
C ASP A 504 27.34 -31.42 -14.22
N ARG A 505 26.29 -31.56 -15.05
CA ARG A 505 25.66 -32.87 -15.32
C ARG A 505 25.90 -33.42 -16.72
N THR A 506 26.54 -32.66 -17.60
CA THR A 506 26.82 -33.07 -19.00
C THR A 506 28.21 -32.64 -19.43
N ASP A 507 28.57 -33.01 -20.68
CA ASP A 507 29.82 -32.56 -21.31
C ASP A 507 29.59 -31.40 -22.30
N ARG A 508 28.43 -30.69 -22.20
CA ARG A 508 28.04 -29.56 -23.08
C ARG A 508 28.64 -28.24 -22.58
N TYR A 509 29.93 -28.21 -22.37
CA TYR A 509 30.62 -27.09 -21.72
C TYR A 509 30.57 -25.78 -22.50
N ASP A 510 30.64 -25.82 -23.82
CA ASP A 510 30.62 -24.60 -24.64
C ASP A 510 29.25 -23.94 -24.61
N GLU A 511 28.19 -24.72 -24.67
CA GLU A 511 26.82 -24.19 -24.53
C GLU A 511 26.56 -23.64 -23.13
N ALA A 512 27.00 -24.35 -22.10
CA ALA A 512 26.92 -23.92 -20.72
C ALA A 512 27.62 -22.58 -20.51
N TYR A 513 28.83 -22.43 -21.09
CA TYR A 513 29.61 -21.20 -21.02
C TYR A 513 28.86 -19.99 -21.64
N GLU A 514 28.31 -20.19 -22.85
CA GLU A 514 27.59 -19.09 -23.53
C GLU A 514 26.30 -18.70 -22.78
N LEU A 515 25.58 -19.64 -22.17
CA LEU A 515 24.39 -19.33 -21.33
C LEU A 515 24.79 -18.56 -20.08
N ILE A 516 25.83 -19.01 -19.35
CA ILE A 516 26.28 -18.34 -18.14
C ILE A 516 26.87 -16.96 -18.46
N LYS A 517 27.56 -16.80 -19.59
CA LYS A 517 28.08 -15.52 -20.07
C LYS A 517 26.95 -14.53 -20.33
N GLN A 518 25.86 -14.94 -20.98
CA GLN A 518 24.69 -14.09 -21.16
C GLN A 518 24.07 -13.71 -19.81
N ALA A 519 23.95 -14.64 -18.87
CA ALA A 519 23.49 -14.35 -17.53
C ALA A 519 24.39 -13.32 -16.82
N LEU A 520 25.71 -13.42 -16.99
CA LEU A 520 26.67 -12.51 -16.40
C LEU A 520 26.61 -11.08 -17.01
N GLU A 521 26.34 -10.97 -18.31
CA GLU A 521 26.13 -9.67 -18.98
C GLU A 521 24.90 -8.95 -18.42
N ILE A 522 23.85 -9.69 -18.06
CA ILE A 522 22.61 -9.15 -17.48
C ILE A 522 22.78 -8.85 -15.99
N SER A 523 23.46 -9.74 -15.26
CA SER A 523 23.60 -9.69 -13.80
C SER A 523 25.06 -9.82 -13.37
N PRO A 524 25.92 -8.80 -13.62
CA PRO A 524 27.39 -8.93 -13.51
C PRO A 524 27.91 -9.11 -12.08
N ASN A 525 27.12 -8.76 -11.07
CA ASN A 525 27.49 -8.86 -9.65
C ASN A 525 26.67 -9.92 -8.90
N ASP A 526 25.87 -10.73 -9.61
CA ASP A 526 25.15 -11.82 -8.97
C ASP A 526 26.13 -12.94 -8.60
N TYR A 527 26.25 -13.20 -7.31
CA TYR A 527 27.20 -14.19 -6.80
C TYR A 527 26.92 -15.62 -7.29
N TYR A 528 25.67 -15.96 -7.59
CA TYR A 528 25.32 -17.26 -8.18
C TYR A 528 25.82 -17.37 -9.62
N VAL A 529 25.68 -16.30 -10.39
CA VAL A 529 26.16 -16.27 -11.79
C VAL A 529 27.68 -16.28 -11.83
N LEU A 530 28.34 -15.53 -10.92
CA LEU A 530 29.78 -15.53 -10.77
C LEU A 530 30.32 -16.92 -10.38
N ASP A 531 29.66 -17.60 -9.44
CA ASP A 531 30.01 -18.96 -9.03
C ASP A 531 29.85 -19.95 -10.19
N SER A 532 28.72 -19.88 -10.91
CA SER A 532 28.47 -20.72 -12.10
C SER A 532 29.50 -20.49 -13.20
N MET A 533 29.92 -19.22 -13.42
CA MET A 533 30.99 -18.91 -14.36
C MET A 533 32.33 -19.51 -13.91
N GLY A 534 32.64 -19.41 -12.63
CA GLY A 534 33.83 -20.09 -12.07
C GLY A 534 33.78 -21.61 -12.23
N TRP A 535 32.60 -22.20 -11.98
CA TRP A 535 32.41 -23.65 -12.11
C TRP A 535 32.58 -24.14 -13.56
N ILE A 536 31.96 -23.48 -14.56
CA ILE A 536 32.13 -23.87 -15.96
C ILE A 536 33.57 -23.71 -16.45
N LEU A 537 34.27 -22.65 -16.05
CA LEU A 537 35.68 -22.44 -16.37
C LEU A 537 36.55 -23.56 -15.78
N TYR A 538 36.27 -24.02 -14.57
CA TYR A 538 36.90 -25.20 -13.97
C TYR A 538 36.65 -26.44 -14.80
N ARG A 539 35.41 -26.69 -15.22
CA ARG A 539 35.07 -27.86 -16.06
C ARG A 539 35.75 -27.81 -17.44
N GLN A 540 36.03 -26.62 -17.96
CA GLN A 540 36.84 -26.41 -19.18
C GLN A 540 38.36 -26.47 -18.94
N GLY A 541 38.83 -26.66 -17.70
CA GLY A 541 40.25 -26.70 -17.35
C GLY A 541 40.93 -25.32 -17.24
N ARG A 542 40.18 -24.21 -17.26
CA ARG A 542 40.67 -22.83 -17.19
C ARG A 542 40.78 -22.39 -15.72
N LEU A 543 41.69 -23.05 -14.97
CA LEU A 543 41.74 -22.98 -13.52
C LEU A 543 42.00 -21.56 -12.97
N ASP A 544 42.83 -20.76 -13.64
CA ASP A 544 43.15 -19.38 -13.17
C ASP A 544 41.95 -18.47 -13.26
N GLU A 545 41.22 -18.50 -14.35
CA GLU A 545 40.01 -17.72 -14.57
C GLU A 545 38.88 -18.20 -13.64
N ALA A 546 38.76 -19.51 -13.43
CA ALA A 546 37.82 -20.06 -12.47
C ALA A 546 38.02 -19.50 -11.06
N ILE A 547 39.29 -19.46 -10.60
CA ILE A 547 39.65 -18.90 -9.29
C ILE A 547 39.30 -17.41 -9.21
N GLU A 548 39.48 -16.65 -10.28
CA GLU A 548 39.14 -15.22 -10.30
C GLU A 548 37.64 -15.00 -10.08
N PHE A 549 36.80 -15.74 -10.84
CA PHE A 549 35.33 -15.60 -10.70
C PHE A 549 34.80 -16.11 -9.36
N LEU A 550 35.33 -17.22 -8.86
CA LEU A 550 34.95 -17.77 -7.56
C LEU A 550 35.34 -16.85 -6.39
N ASN A 551 36.51 -16.17 -6.49
CA ASN A 551 36.88 -15.16 -5.52
C ASN A 551 35.96 -13.94 -5.56
N LYS A 552 35.52 -13.48 -6.75
CA LYS A 552 34.53 -12.42 -6.88
C LYS A 552 33.19 -12.85 -6.25
N ALA A 553 32.73 -14.06 -6.55
CA ALA A 553 31.50 -14.61 -5.96
C ALA A 553 31.57 -14.66 -4.42
N LEU A 554 32.69 -15.14 -3.87
CA LEU A 554 32.90 -15.24 -2.43
C LEU A 554 33.01 -13.85 -1.75
N ALA A 555 33.53 -12.84 -2.45
CA ALA A 555 33.58 -11.46 -1.98
C ALA A 555 32.18 -10.81 -1.90
N GLU A 556 31.33 -11.08 -2.88
CA GLU A 556 29.93 -10.61 -2.87
C GLU A 556 29.11 -11.33 -1.79
N ARG A 557 29.32 -12.61 -1.62
CA ARG A 557 28.65 -13.40 -0.60
C ARG A 557 29.52 -14.55 -0.09
N ASN A 558 29.76 -14.54 1.21
CA ASN A 558 30.46 -15.65 1.87
C ASN A 558 29.49 -16.83 2.04
N ASP A 559 29.44 -17.70 1.01
CA ASP A 559 28.57 -18.87 0.94
C ASP A 559 29.45 -20.15 1.00
N PRO A 560 29.11 -21.15 1.83
CA PRO A 560 29.89 -22.39 1.97
C PRO A 560 30.02 -23.20 0.69
N GLU A 561 29.07 -23.07 -0.22
CA GLU A 561 29.11 -23.77 -1.50
C GLU A 561 30.09 -23.12 -2.48
N ILE A 562 30.12 -21.78 -2.55
CA ILE A 562 31.14 -21.04 -3.29
C ILE A 562 32.54 -21.35 -2.73
N ALA A 563 32.65 -21.42 -1.39
CA ALA A 563 33.91 -21.82 -0.76
C ALA A 563 34.31 -23.28 -1.07
N ALA A 564 33.34 -24.18 -1.20
CA ALA A 564 33.61 -25.56 -1.63
C ALA A 564 34.13 -25.59 -3.07
N HIS A 565 33.53 -24.85 -4.02
CA HIS A 565 33.98 -24.76 -5.40
C HIS A 565 35.37 -24.13 -5.49
N LEU A 566 35.60 -22.98 -4.86
CA LEU A 566 36.92 -22.33 -4.87
C LEU A 566 38.01 -23.22 -4.29
N GLY A 567 37.74 -23.87 -3.17
CA GLY A 567 38.67 -24.76 -2.54
C GLY A 567 38.97 -26.00 -3.40
N GLU A 568 37.96 -26.56 -4.09
CA GLU A 568 38.16 -27.68 -5.04
C GLU A 568 39.05 -27.26 -6.20
N VAL A 569 38.81 -26.11 -6.83
CA VAL A 569 39.60 -25.61 -7.94
C VAL A 569 41.05 -25.32 -7.51
N LEU A 570 41.28 -24.72 -6.36
CA LEU A 570 42.61 -24.46 -5.79
C LEU A 570 43.33 -25.78 -5.50
N TRP A 571 42.64 -26.79 -4.95
CA TRP A 571 43.19 -28.10 -4.69
C TRP A 571 43.65 -28.81 -5.96
N VAL A 572 42.82 -28.82 -7.00
CA VAL A 572 43.13 -29.43 -8.31
C VAL A 572 44.29 -28.68 -8.99
N LYS A 573 44.37 -27.37 -8.86
CA LYS A 573 45.49 -26.56 -9.34
C LYS A 573 46.82 -26.88 -8.61
N GLY A 574 46.76 -27.48 -7.41
CA GLY A 574 47.93 -27.83 -6.60
C GLY A 574 48.17 -26.89 -5.43
N ASP A 575 47.42 -25.81 -5.27
CA ASP A 575 47.51 -24.88 -4.12
C ASP A 575 46.68 -25.39 -2.94
N LYS A 576 47.12 -26.51 -2.39
CA LYS A 576 46.45 -27.18 -1.28
C LYS A 576 46.36 -26.33 -0.02
N LYS A 577 47.34 -25.43 0.18
CA LYS A 577 47.37 -24.54 1.35
C LYS A 577 46.28 -23.47 1.25
N ALA A 578 46.10 -22.86 0.08
CA ALA A 578 45.03 -21.91 -0.14
C ALA A 578 43.66 -22.59 -0.08
N ALA A 579 43.49 -23.77 -0.66
CA ALA A 579 42.27 -24.54 -0.57
C ALA A 579 41.84 -24.78 0.88
N GLN A 580 42.77 -25.28 1.71
CA GLN A 580 42.50 -25.51 3.13
C GLN A 580 42.10 -24.23 3.88
N ALA A 581 42.79 -23.11 3.60
CA ALA A 581 42.47 -21.81 4.25
C ALA A 581 41.05 -21.31 3.90
N VAL A 582 40.60 -21.51 2.65
CA VAL A 582 39.22 -21.17 2.23
C VAL A 582 38.20 -22.05 2.96
N TRP A 583 38.41 -23.36 2.98
CA TRP A 583 37.52 -24.31 3.65
C TRP A 583 37.45 -24.08 5.16
N ASP A 584 38.60 -23.86 5.84
CA ASP A 584 38.66 -23.59 7.27
C ASP A 584 37.91 -22.30 7.63
N THR A 585 37.98 -21.29 6.77
CA THR A 585 37.27 -20.03 6.96
C THR A 585 35.77 -20.24 6.85
N ALA A 586 35.31 -20.98 5.86
CA ALA A 586 33.91 -21.28 5.68
C ALA A 586 33.35 -22.18 6.81
N LEU A 587 34.09 -23.21 7.24
CA LEU A 587 33.69 -24.08 8.36
C LEU A 587 33.61 -23.35 9.72
N LYS A 588 34.40 -22.28 9.94
CA LYS A 588 34.26 -21.47 11.16
C LYS A 588 32.91 -20.75 11.26
N GLN A 589 32.34 -20.39 10.11
CA GLN A 589 31.05 -19.70 10.04
C GLN A 589 29.86 -20.68 9.96
N THR A 590 30.05 -21.80 9.26
CA THR A 590 29.05 -22.85 9.06
C THR A 590 29.61 -24.21 9.44
N PRO A 591 29.81 -24.51 10.75
CA PRO A 591 30.49 -25.74 11.20
C PRO A 591 29.81 -27.02 10.74
N ASP A 592 28.49 -26.99 10.57
CA ASP A 592 27.67 -28.18 10.28
C ASP A 592 27.27 -28.30 8.79
N ASP A 593 27.96 -27.58 7.86
CA ASP A 593 27.66 -27.71 6.45
C ASP A 593 28.16 -29.05 5.88
N ASP A 594 27.20 -29.95 5.64
CA ASP A 594 27.45 -31.29 5.15
C ASP A 594 28.07 -31.34 3.74
N LYS A 595 27.77 -30.33 2.88
CA LYS A 595 28.27 -30.30 1.51
C LYS A 595 29.75 -29.95 1.49
N LEU A 596 30.11 -28.87 2.17
CA LEU A 596 31.50 -28.45 2.30
C LEU A 596 32.36 -29.58 2.89
N ARG A 597 31.88 -30.23 3.96
CA ARG A 597 32.56 -31.38 4.54
C ARG A 597 32.72 -32.53 3.56
N LYS A 598 31.73 -32.84 2.72
CA LYS A 598 31.81 -33.91 1.70
C LYS A 598 32.87 -33.61 0.65
N VAL A 599 32.96 -32.36 0.18
CA VAL A 599 33.98 -31.94 -0.78
C VAL A 599 35.37 -32.08 -0.16
N ILE A 600 35.57 -31.61 1.07
CA ILE A 600 36.85 -31.72 1.78
C ILE A 600 37.24 -33.20 1.94
N ASN A 601 36.36 -34.06 2.46
CA ASN A 601 36.63 -35.48 2.69
C ASN A 601 36.90 -36.24 1.41
N ARG A 602 36.33 -35.84 0.26
CA ARG A 602 36.60 -36.43 -1.05
C ARG A 602 38.02 -36.11 -1.55
N LEU A 603 38.48 -34.90 -1.30
CA LEU A 603 39.75 -34.40 -1.85
C LEU A 603 40.92 -34.56 -0.87
N ASN A 604 40.65 -34.48 0.43
CA ASN A 604 41.64 -34.63 1.49
C ASN A 604 41.10 -35.64 2.54
N PRO A 605 41.10 -36.95 2.22
CA PRO A 605 40.54 -38.04 3.05
C PRO A 605 41.30 -38.23 4.37
#